data_744959a06272f557e4cb98c74d222dc3
#
_entry.id   744959a06272f557e4cb98c74d222dc3
#
_cell.length_a   1.000
_cell.length_b   1.000
_cell.length_c   1.000
_cell.angle_alpha   90.00
_cell.angle_beta   90.00
_cell.angle_gamma   90.00
#
_symmetry.space_group_name_H-M   'P 1'
#
loop_
_entity.id
_entity.type
_entity.pdbx_description
1 polymer ?
#
loop_
_entity_poly.entity_id
_entity_poly.type
_entity_poly.pdbx_seq_one_letter_code
_entity_poly.pdbx_strand_id
1 'polypeptide(L)'
;MPEPFHLAWFLQGSSAQAWGEPWTGLVGTSWMVPELFTDLARVLERACFDYVLIEDSSYIGESYGASTAIYLENAIAVPRQDPSVIASLMTTVTSRIGIVPTFGTYAYHPYLLARLVATLDQVSSGRIGWNAVTGSSDYAAMNFGLPGMPEHDLRYDMADEYMAAVRALWASWEPGAVIADRESGVLIDPAKVRHANFDGTWFRTRGPLNSGPCPQGQPVIAQAGGSPRGRAFAARHADTIVAHGKGIDGMKAYRDDVRRHMTAQGRDPDSCKVLFMIAPILGETEELAQEHKQLRAARAAAQIAQRLAFFGKLINVDFSGFDLDKPIADIEITTNGHQLNLEQFKRTAGNRSLRETMADYNATSLSIELVGTPDSVAARMGEAMEEVGGDGYLFSLPNVSRRTLAEIEDGLVPALQDRGLVRKAYAFEQFRDNLLEF
;
A
#
# COMPACT_ATOMS: atom_id res chain seq x y z
N MET A 1 -12.82 -2.10 27.50
CA MET A 1 -11.64 -2.71 26.83
C MET A 1 -11.28 -1.76 25.72
N PRO A 2 -10.01 -1.58 25.41
CA PRO A 2 -9.65 -0.78 24.23
C PRO A 2 -10.32 -1.36 22.98
N GLU A 3 -10.69 -0.51 22.04
CA GLU A 3 -11.20 -0.96 20.74
C GLU A 3 -10.05 -1.61 19.95
N PRO A 4 -10.27 -2.78 19.34
CA PRO A 4 -9.26 -3.41 18.51
C PRO A 4 -9.01 -2.58 17.25
N PHE A 5 -7.80 -2.72 16.67
CA PHE A 5 -7.41 -2.06 15.44
C PHE A 5 -6.81 -3.03 14.42
N HIS A 6 -6.83 -2.63 13.15
CA HIS A 6 -6.38 -3.43 12.03
C HIS A 6 -4.85 -3.41 11.88
N LEU A 7 -4.30 -4.53 11.41
CA LEU A 7 -2.90 -4.65 10.99
C LEU A 7 -2.82 -4.99 9.50
N ALA A 8 -2.00 -4.26 8.77
CA ALA A 8 -1.72 -4.59 7.38
C ALA A 8 -0.21 -4.48 7.09
N TRP A 9 0.21 -5.06 5.96
CA TRP A 9 1.60 -5.08 5.54
C TRP A 9 1.76 -4.40 4.19
N PHE A 10 2.72 -3.47 4.10
CA PHE A 10 3.14 -2.82 2.85
C PHE A 10 4.36 -3.55 2.30
N LEU A 11 4.16 -4.33 1.25
CA LEU A 11 5.22 -5.04 0.56
C LEU A 11 5.66 -4.23 -0.66
N GLN A 12 6.95 -3.90 -0.71
CA GLN A 12 7.51 -3.22 -1.88
C GLN A 12 7.58 -4.16 -3.07
N GLY A 13 6.64 -4.56 -3.76
CA GLY A 13 6.55 -5.36 -4.99
C GLY A 13 7.86 -5.93 -5.62
N SER A 14 8.90 -6.08 -4.81
CA SER A 14 10.24 -6.51 -5.22
C SER A 14 10.85 -7.46 -4.20
N SER A 15 11.26 -8.64 -4.65
CA SER A 15 12.05 -9.58 -3.84
C SER A 15 13.47 -9.08 -3.53
N ALA A 16 13.95 -8.05 -4.23
CA ALA A 16 15.19 -7.35 -3.90
C ALA A 16 15.17 -6.73 -2.49
N GLN A 17 13.99 -6.57 -1.88
CA GLN A 17 13.82 -6.20 -0.49
C GLN A 17 14.52 -7.16 0.50
N ALA A 18 14.70 -8.42 0.12
CA ALA A 18 15.42 -9.44 0.89
C ALA A 18 16.87 -9.68 0.39
N TRP A 19 17.37 -8.86 -0.53
CA TRP A 19 18.67 -9.03 -1.16
C TRP A 19 19.83 -9.04 -0.17
N GLY A 20 19.85 -8.12 0.80
CA GLY A 20 20.93 -7.98 1.78
C GLY A 20 20.92 -9.07 2.87
N GLU A 21 19.79 -9.74 3.09
CA GLU A 21 19.57 -10.82 4.04
C GLU A 21 18.82 -11.95 3.33
N PRO A 22 19.54 -12.93 2.74
CA PRO A 22 18.95 -13.96 1.88
C PRO A 22 17.81 -14.71 2.58
N TRP A 23 16.66 -14.75 1.95
CA TRP A 23 15.45 -15.38 2.48
C TRP A 23 15.60 -16.91 2.67
N THR A 24 16.20 -17.55 1.72
CA THR A 24 16.38 -19.02 1.72
C THR A 24 17.76 -19.47 2.21
N GLY A 25 18.67 -18.56 2.50
CA GLY A 25 20.08 -18.84 2.76
C GLY A 25 20.94 -19.03 1.50
N LEU A 26 20.32 -18.92 0.31
CA LEU A 26 21.03 -19.00 -0.99
C LEU A 26 21.42 -17.58 -1.42
N VAL A 27 22.66 -17.20 -1.15
CA VAL A 27 23.19 -15.88 -1.49
C VAL A 27 23.13 -15.64 -3.00
N GLY A 28 22.60 -14.47 -3.40
CA GLY A 28 22.57 -14.00 -4.78
C GLY A 28 21.44 -14.53 -5.67
N THR A 29 20.70 -15.54 -5.26
CA THR A 29 19.59 -16.12 -6.06
C THR A 29 18.23 -16.07 -5.40
N SER A 30 18.15 -15.93 -4.07
CA SER A 30 16.89 -15.96 -3.32
C SER A 30 15.92 -14.83 -3.64
N TRP A 31 16.37 -13.76 -4.25
CA TRP A 31 15.54 -12.64 -4.66
C TRP A 31 14.58 -12.98 -5.82
N MET A 32 14.83 -14.06 -6.57
CA MET A 32 13.99 -14.48 -7.71
C MET A 32 13.01 -15.60 -7.37
N VAL A 33 13.14 -16.23 -6.19
CA VAL A 33 12.30 -17.36 -5.83
C VAL A 33 10.99 -16.91 -5.18
N PRO A 34 9.87 -17.65 -5.36
CA PRO A 34 8.55 -17.27 -4.85
C PRO A 34 8.43 -17.37 -3.33
N GLU A 35 9.35 -18.03 -2.64
CA GLU A 35 9.31 -18.31 -1.21
C GLU A 35 9.21 -17.05 -0.36
N LEU A 36 9.85 -15.94 -0.75
CA LEU A 36 9.68 -14.67 -0.06
C LEU A 36 8.19 -14.30 0.07
N PHE A 37 7.47 -14.37 -1.03
CA PHE A 37 6.08 -13.93 -1.09
C PHE A 37 5.14 -14.94 -0.41
N THR A 38 5.34 -16.22 -0.66
CA THR A 38 4.47 -17.28 -0.11
C THR A 38 4.69 -17.47 1.39
N ASP A 39 5.92 -17.39 1.88
CA ASP A 39 6.22 -17.49 3.30
C ASP A 39 5.73 -16.24 4.04
N LEU A 40 5.96 -15.04 3.49
CA LEU A 40 5.43 -13.80 4.05
C LEU A 40 3.90 -13.88 4.21
N ALA A 41 3.19 -14.31 3.17
CA ALA A 41 1.74 -14.41 3.22
C ALA A 41 1.25 -15.38 4.30
N ARG A 42 1.91 -16.55 4.45
CA ARG A 42 1.60 -17.52 5.51
C ARG A 42 1.85 -16.96 6.92
N VAL A 43 2.98 -16.27 7.10
CA VAL A 43 3.34 -15.65 8.39
C VAL A 43 2.31 -14.59 8.77
N LEU A 44 1.99 -13.68 7.85
CA LEU A 44 1.01 -12.62 8.10
C LEU A 44 -0.41 -13.17 8.36
N GLU A 45 -0.81 -14.24 7.68
CA GLU A 45 -2.10 -14.89 7.95
C GLU A 45 -2.12 -15.53 9.34
N ARG A 46 -1.07 -16.25 9.77
CA ARG A 46 -0.98 -16.80 11.14
C ARG A 46 -1.03 -15.71 12.21
N ALA A 47 -0.38 -14.58 11.93
CA ALA A 47 -0.40 -13.39 12.78
C ALA A 47 -1.71 -12.57 12.68
N CYS A 48 -2.71 -13.05 11.93
CA CYS A 48 -4.01 -12.42 11.76
C CYS A 48 -3.98 -10.99 11.21
N PHE A 49 -3.04 -10.66 10.32
CA PHE A 49 -3.06 -9.41 9.57
C PHE A 49 -4.28 -9.35 8.66
N ASP A 50 -4.89 -8.17 8.52
CA ASP A 50 -6.04 -7.96 7.65
C ASP A 50 -5.69 -8.13 6.19
N TYR A 51 -4.57 -7.54 5.74
CA TYR A 51 -4.12 -7.68 4.36
C TYR A 51 -2.63 -7.41 4.16
N VAL A 52 -2.13 -7.88 3.01
CA VAL A 52 -0.85 -7.46 2.44
C VAL A 52 -1.11 -6.62 1.19
N LEU A 53 -0.57 -5.40 1.17
CA LEU A 53 -0.58 -4.52 0.01
C LEU A 53 0.73 -4.69 -0.76
N ILE A 54 0.63 -5.01 -2.05
CA ILE A 54 1.78 -5.19 -2.95
C ILE A 54 1.94 -3.90 -3.75
N GLU A 55 2.96 -3.10 -3.38
CA GLU A 55 3.28 -1.84 -4.07
C GLU A 55 3.86 -2.11 -5.46
N ASP A 56 3.61 -1.22 -6.39
CA ASP A 56 4.16 -1.30 -7.74
C ASP A 56 4.60 0.06 -8.29
N SER A 57 5.58 0.01 -9.21
CA SER A 57 5.94 1.10 -10.10
C SER A 57 6.51 0.55 -11.40
N SER A 58 5.97 0.99 -12.53
CA SER A 58 6.23 0.43 -13.86
C SER A 58 7.44 1.09 -14.55
N TYR A 59 8.51 1.42 -13.81
CA TYR A 59 9.72 2.03 -14.37
C TYR A 59 10.95 1.86 -13.45
N ILE A 60 12.13 1.93 -14.02
CA ILE A 60 13.39 2.08 -13.29
C ILE A 60 13.64 3.58 -13.08
N GLY A 61 14.09 3.97 -11.88
CA GLY A 61 14.41 5.36 -11.61
C GLY A 61 15.58 5.88 -12.47
N GLU A 62 15.47 7.11 -12.93
CA GLU A 62 16.51 7.84 -13.67
C GLU A 62 16.71 9.27 -13.16
N SER A 63 15.92 9.69 -12.18
CA SER A 63 15.94 11.09 -11.70
C SER A 63 17.24 11.51 -11.04
N TYR A 64 18.09 10.60 -10.59
CA TYR A 64 19.37 10.94 -9.95
C TYR A 64 20.50 10.93 -10.98
N GLY A 65 20.93 12.12 -11.38
CA GLY A 65 21.99 12.31 -12.37
C GLY A 65 21.60 11.84 -13.78
N ALA A 66 20.32 11.84 -14.11
CA ALA A 66 19.78 11.33 -15.38
C ALA A 66 20.33 9.94 -15.74
N SER A 67 20.43 9.04 -14.76
CA SER A 67 21.04 7.71 -14.91
C SER A 67 20.30 6.64 -14.09
N THR A 68 20.20 5.44 -14.65
CA THR A 68 19.69 4.26 -13.96
C THR A 68 20.72 3.62 -13.03
N ALA A 69 22.01 4.01 -13.11
CA ALA A 69 23.11 3.30 -12.47
C ALA A 69 22.90 3.10 -10.96
N ILE A 70 22.70 4.18 -10.21
CA ILE A 70 22.53 4.10 -8.74
C ILE A 70 21.34 3.21 -8.33
N TYR A 71 20.26 3.19 -9.14
CA TYR A 71 19.07 2.38 -8.89
C TYR A 71 19.36 0.89 -9.09
N LEU A 72 20.07 0.55 -10.16
CA LEU A 72 20.42 -0.84 -10.50
C LEU A 72 21.48 -1.40 -9.55
N GLU A 73 22.55 -0.64 -9.30
CA GLU A 73 23.64 -1.04 -8.42
C GLU A 73 23.19 -1.30 -6.97
N ASN A 74 22.19 -0.56 -6.51
CA ASN A 74 21.71 -0.61 -5.12
C ASN A 74 20.32 -1.24 -4.98
N ALA A 75 19.77 -1.86 -6.02
CA ALA A 75 18.44 -2.47 -6.05
C ALA A 75 17.34 -1.52 -5.54
N ILE A 76 17.42 -0.22 -5.89
CA ILE A 76 16.45 0.80 -5.44
C ILE A 76 15.14 0.64 -6.21
N ALA A 77 14.16 0.00 -5.59
CA ALA A 77 12.85 -0.29 -6.16
C ALA A 77 12.92 -1.01 -7.53
N VAL A 78 13.94 -1.83 -7.73
CA VAL A 78 14.19 -2.64 -8.93
C VAL A 78 15.06 -3.86 -8.54
N PRO A 79 14.87 -5.06 -9.18
CA PRO A 79 13.76 -5.38 -10.09
C PRO A 79 12.40 -5.45 -9.36
N ARG A 80 11.29 -5.26 -10.10
CA ARG A 80 9.93 -5.45 -9.60
C ARG A 80 9.22 -6.54 -10.39
N GLN A 81 8.47 -7.36 -9.69
CA GLN A 81 7.62 -8.37 -10.27
C GLN A 81 6.20 -7.84 -10.42
N ASP A 82 5.47 -8.34 -11.43
CA ASP A 82 4.07 -7.97 -11.64
C ASP A 82 3.20 -8.32 -10.41
N PRO A 83 2.48 -7.37 -9.82
CA PRO A 83 1.72 -7.59 -8.61
C PRO A 83 0.57 -8.59 -8.78
N SER A 84 0.03 -8.79 -9.98
CA SER A 84 -1.01 -9.80 -10.24
C SER A 84 -0.48 -11.22 -10.10
N VAL A 85 0.75 -11.46 -10.57
CA VAL A 85 1.42 -12.75 -10.43
C VAL A 85 1.75 -13.04 -8.98
N ILE A 86 2.30 -12.05 -8.26
CA ILE A 86 2.58 -12.19 -6.82
C ILE A 86 1.30 -12.45 -6.02
N ALA A 87 0.24 -11.70 -6.28
CA ALA A 87 -1.06 -11.91 -5.66
C ALA A 87 -1.57 -13.33 -5.90
N SER A 88 -1.49 -13.83 -7.14
CA SER A 88 -1.88 -15.21 -7.47
C SER A 88 -1.10 -16.25 -6.67
N LEU A 89 0.22 -16.08 -6.50
CA LEU A 89 1.04 -16.98 -5.68
C LEU A 89 0.60 -16.97 -4.20
N MET A 90 0.36 -15.78 -3.64
CA MET A 90 -0.08 -15.63 -2.24
C MET A 90 -1.45 -16.26 -1.99
N THR A 91 -2.40 -16.14 -2.94
CA THR A 91 -3.75 -16.72 -2.79
C THR A 91 -3.73 -18.24 -2.68
N THR A 92 -2.75 -18.92 -3.27
CA THR A 92 -2.65 -20.39 -3.26
C THR A 92 -2.16 -20.97 -1.93
N VAL A 93 -1.58 -20.13 -1.06
CA VAL A 93 -0.97 -20.55 0.20
C VAL A 93 -1.65 -19.97 1.44
N THR A 94 -2.71 -19.22 1.25
CA THR A 94 -3.50 -18.55 2.29
C THR A 94 -4.99 -18.83 2.11
N SER A 95 -5.78 -18.57 3.14
CA SER A 95 -7.22 -18.84 3.17
C SER A 95 -8.08 -17.72 3.76
N ARG A 96 -7.48 -16.71 4.40
CA ARG A 96 -8.20 -15.65 5.13
C ARG A 96 -7.68 -14.24 4.84
N ILE A 97 -6.36 -14.04 4.83
CA ILE A 97 -5.74 -12.73 4.66
C ILE A 97 -6.13 -12.10 3.32
N GLY A 98 -6.41 -10.79 3.33
CA GLY A 98 -6.61 -9.98 2.13
C GLY A 98 -5.30 -9.77 1.36
N ILE A 99 -5.38 -9.76 0.03
CA ILE A 99 -4.24 -9.50 -0.85
C ILE A 99 -4.60 -8.35 -1.77
N VAL A 100 -3.82 -7.27 -1.72
CA VAL A 100 -4.13 -5.99 -2.34
C VAL A 100 -3.04 -5.59 -3.33
N PRO A 101 -3.06 -6.14 -4.57
CA PRO A 101 -2.13 -5.72 -5.62
C PRO A 101 -2.40 -4.27 -6.05
N THR A 102 -1.33 -3.56 -6.45
CA THR A 102 -1.38 -2.21 -6.99
C THR A 102 -1.52 -2.24 -8.50
N PHE A 103 -2.53 -1.54 -9.03
CA PHE A 103 -2.69 -1.32 -10.47
C PHE A 103 -2.98 0.15 -10.76
N GLY A 104 -2.22 0.72 -11.70
CA GLY A 104 -2.38 2.12 -12.11
C GLY A 104 -3.54 2.30 -13.09
N THR A 105 -4.38 3.30 -12.85
CA THR A 105 -5.50 3.65 -13.75
C THR A 105 -5.05 4.15 -15.11
N TYR A 106 -3.78 4.56 -15.25
CA TYR A 106 -3.16 4.99 -16.49
C TYR A 106 -2.61 3.83 -17.34
N ALA A 107 -2.37 2.65 -16.71
CA ALA A 107 -1.69 1.52 -17.36
C ALA A 107 -2.67 0.47 -17.92
N TYR A 108 -3.88 0.39 -17.38
CA TYR A 108 -4.86 -0.62 -17.76
C TYR A 108 -6.11 0.04 -18.34
N HIS A 109 -6.69 -0.58 -19.37
CA HIS A 109 -8.06 -0.24 -19.77
C HIS A 109 -9.06 -0.74 -18.71
N PRO A 110 -10.14 -0.01 -18.33
CA PRO A 110 -11.08 -0.40 -17.27
C PRO A 110 -11.62 -1.82 -17.40
N TYR A 111 -11.94 -2.28 -18.62
CA TYR A 111 -12.41 -3.64 -18.87
C TYR A 111 -11.37 -4.70 -18.49
N LEU A 112 -10.11 -4.47 -18.88
CA LEU A 112 -9.03 -5.40 -18.61
C LEU A 112 -8.75 -5.50 -17.11
N LEU A 113 -8.71 -4.36 -16.42
CA LEU A 113 -8.52 -4.32 -14.98
C LEU A 113 -9.70 -4.98 -14.24
N ALA A 114 -10.93 -4.61 -14.57
CA ALA A 114 -12.13 -5.19 -13.94
C ALA A 114 -12.13 -6.71 -14.05
N ARG A 115 -11.76 -7.24 -15.24
CA ARG A 115 -11.62 -8.68 -15.48
C ARG A 115 -10.52 -9.32 -14.65
N LEU A 116 -9.34 -8.69 -14.61
CA LEU A 116 -8.18 -9.20 -13.85
C LEU A 116 -8.51 -9.30 -12.36
N VAL A 117 -9.01 -8.22 -11.78
CA VAL A 117 -9.33 -8.15 -10.36
C VAL A 117 -10.48 -9.10 -9.99
N ALA A 118 -11.52 -9.19 -10.83
CA ALA A 118 -12.60 -10.16 -10.60
C ALA A 118 -12.11 -11.61 -10.68
N THR A 119 -11.17 -11.92 -11.59
CA THR A 119 -10.58 -13.27 -11.67
C THR A 119 -9.77 -13.58 -10.43
N LEU A 120 -8.93 -12.65 -9.96
CA LEU A 120 -8.16 -12.79 -8.72
C LEU A 120 -9.09 -12.97 -7.50
N ASP A 121 -10.19 -12.23 -7.45
CA ASP A 121 -11.18 -12.32 -6.37
C ASP A 121 -11.86 -13.71 -6.36
N GLN A 122 -12.22 -14.23 -7.53
CA GLN A 122 -12.80 -15.58 -7.66
C GLN A 122 -11.83 -16.67 -7.23
N VAL A 123 -10.59 -16.67 -7.72
CA VAL A 123 -9.60 -17.73 -7.38
C VAL A 123 -9.15 -17.63 -5.93
N SER A 124 -9.29 -16.50 -5.28
CA SER A 124 -9.01 -16.31 -3.86
C SER A 124 -10.24 -16.53 -2.95
N SER A 125 -11.41 -16.80 -3.51
CA SER A 125 -12.67 -16.90 -2.76
C SER A 125 -13.05 -15.64 -2.00
N GLY A 126 -12.86 -14.46 -2.63
CA GLY A 126 -13.29 -13.17 -2.06
C GLY A 126 -12.24 -12.51 -1.15
N ARG A 127 -10.96 -12.62 -1.48
CA ARG A 127 -9.89 -12.05 -0.65
C ARG A 127 -9.01 -11.03 -1.38
N ILE A 128 -9.45 -10.55 -2.53
CA ILE A 128 -8.69 -9.55 -3.29
C ILE A 128 -9.19 -8.13 -2.98
N GLY A 129 -8.23 -7.22 -2.80
CA GLY A 129 -8.45 -5.79 -2.98
C GLY A 129 -7.70 -5.27 -4.20
N TRP A 130 -7.85 -4.00 -4.47
CA TRP A 130 -7.11 -3.27 -5.49
C TRP A 130 -6.62 -1.95 -4.91
N ASN A 131 -5.30 -1.77 -4.84
CA ASN A 131 -4.72 -0.46 -4.56
C ASN A 131 -4.76 0.39 -5.83
N ALA A 132 -5.72 1.31 -5.88
CA ALA A 132 -5.98 2.16 -7.02
C ALA A 132 -5.03 3.38 -7.01
N VAL A 133 -4.08 3.45 -7.95
CA VAL A 133 -3.13 4.55 -8.05
C VAL A 133 -3.26 5.29 -9.38
N THR A 134 -3.08 6.61 -9.34
CA THR A 134 -3.18 7.49 -10.52
C THR A 134 -1.83 7.72 -11.21
N GLY A 135 -0.74 7.16 -10.65
CA GLY A 135 0.62 7.38 -11.13
C GLY A 135 1.23 8.70 -10.64
N SER A 136 2.56 8.81 -10.77
CA SER A 136 3.30 9.99 -10.30
C SER A 136 4.57 10.28 -11.12
N SER A 137 4.94 9.41 -12.08
CA SER A 137 6.19 9.51 -12.81
C SER A 137 5.95 9.55 -14.32
N ASP A 138 6.61 10.50 -14.99
CA ASP A 138 6.60 10.59 -16.45
C ASP A 138 7.22 9.35 -17.11
N TYR A 139 8.27 8.77 -16.49
CA TYR A 139 8.89 7.54 -17.00
C TYR A 139 7.90 6.35 -17.01
N ALA A 140 7.05 6.25 -15.99
CA ALA A 140 5.99 5.25 -15.99
C ALA A 140 4.97 5.50 -17.12
N ALA A 141 4.53 6.74 -17.30
CA ALA A 141 3.60 7.11 -18.39
C ALA A 141 4.16 6.80 -19.77
N MET A 142 5.44 7.10 -20.01
CA MET A 142 6.13 6.84 -21.27
C MET A 142 6.18 5.34 -21.62
N ASN A 143 6.30 4.45 -20.61
CA ASN A 143 6.25 3.00 -20.83
C ASN A 143 4.87 2.51 -21.33
N PHE A 144 3.83 3.32 -21.16
CA PHE A 144 2.47 3.04 -21.69
C PHE A 144 2.10 3.94 -22.87
N GLY A 145 3.10 4.56 -23.52
CA GLY A 145 2.91 5.34 -24.76
C GLY A 145 2.37 6.76 -24.55
N LEU A 146 2.31 7.24 -23.33
CA LEU A 146 1.96 8.64 -23.02
C LEU A 146 3.21 9.53 -23.13
N PRO A 147 3.09 10.80 -23.50
CA PRO A 147 4.23 11.73 -23.56
C PRO A 147 4.78 12.10 -22.16
N GLY A 148 3.99 11.92 -21.14
CA GLY A 148 4.27 12.17 -19.74
C GLY A 148 3.01 11.96 -18.92
N MET A 149 3.13 12.09 -17.59
CA MET A 149 2.00 11.94 -16.70
C MET A 149 1.09 13.18 -16.81
N PRO A 150 -0.22 13.03 -16.98
CA PRO A 150 -1.15 14.15 -16.95
C PRO A 150 -1.01 14.97 -15.64
N GLU A 151 -1.51 16.19 -15.66
CA GLU A 151 -1.52 17.07 -14.50
C GLU A 151 -2.22 16.39 -13.30
N HIS A 152 -1.77 16.71 -12.08
CA HIS A 152 -2.12 15.99 -10.86
C HIS A 152 -3.63 15.84 -10.65
N ASP A 153 -4.40 16.94 -10.70
CA ASP A 153 -5.84 16.88 -10.39
C ASP A 153 -6.63 16.25 -11.56
N LEU A 154 -6.20 16.48 -12.80
CA LEU A 154 -6.76 15.81 -13.97
C LEU A 154 -6.65 14.28 -13.88
N ARG A 155 -5.53 13.76 -13.34
CA ARG A 155 -5.40 12.31 -13.14
C ARG A 155 -6.47 11.75 -12.20
N TYR A 156 -6.85 12.50 -11.18
CA TYR A 156 -7.93 12.10 -10.27
C TYR A 156 -9.31 12.22 -10.90
N ASP A 157 -9.54 13.19 -11.79
CA ASP A 157 -10.79 13.30 -12.55
C ASP A 157 -10.94 12.11 -13.51
N MET A 158 -9.86 11.75 -14.20
CA MET A 158 -9.82 10.52 -15.02
C MET A 158 -10.03 9.27 -14.17
N ALA A 159 -9.46 9.21 -12.98
CA ALA A 159 -9.61 8.08 -12.07
C ALA A 159 -11.04 7.97 -11.51
N ASP A 160 -11.74 9.06 -11.24
CA ASP A 160 -13.16 9.03 -10.84
C ASP A 160 -14.02 8.38 -11.94
N GLU A 161 -13.81 8.75 -13.21
CA GLU A 161 -14.50 8.12 -14.35
C GLU A 161 -14.09 6.66 -14.52
N TYR A 162 -12.81 6.35 -14.34
CA TYR A 162 -12.29 4.99 -14.38
C TYR A 162 -12.96 4.09 -13.34
N MET A 163 -13.07 4.56 -12.10
CA MET A 163 -13.76 3.84 -11.02
C MET A 163 -15.24 3.58 -11.37
N ALA A 164 -15.92 4.56 -11.97
CA ALA A 164 -17.30 4.38 -12.42
C ALA A 164 -17.41 3.30 -13.51
N ALA A 165 -16.50 3.28 -14.48
CA ALA A 165 -16.47 2.26 -15.53
C ALA A 165 -16.21 0.85 -14.97
N VAL A 166 -15.24 0.71 -14.06
CA VAL A 166 -14.90 -0.58 -13.43
C VAL A 166 -16.08 -1.09 -12.58
N ARG A 167 -16.70 -0.24 -11.77
CA ARG A 167 -17.85 -0.61 -10.96
C ARG A 167 -19.06 -1.02 -11.80
N ALA A 168 -19.32 -0.32 -12.92
CA ALA A 168 -20.37 -0.69 -13.87
C ALA A 168 -20.13 -2.09 -14.48
N LEU A 169 -18.87 -2.45 -14.73
CA LEU A 169 -18.51 -3.78 -15.22
C LEU A 169 -18.71 -4.86 -14.14
N TRP A 170 -18.30 -4.65 -12.89
CA TRP A 170 -18.55 -5.60 -11.80
C TRP A 170 -20.05 -5.74 -11.52
N ALA A 171 -20.82 -4.64 -11.57
CA ALA A 171 -22.27 -4.66 -11.40
C ALA A 171 -23.03 -5.24 -12.61
N SER A 172 -22.35 -5.58 -13.72
CA SER A 172 -23.01 -6.21 -14.88
C SER A 172 -23.52 -7.62 -14.62
N TRP A 173 -23.16 -8.21 -13.48
CA TRP A 173 -23.65 -9.47 -12.96
C TRP A 173 -24.44 -9.22 -11.67
N GLU A 174 -25.76 -9.46 -11.71
CA GLU A 174 -26.58 -9.33 -10.51
C GLU A 174 -26.34 -10.50 -9.54
N PRO A 175 -26.58 -10.31 -8.24
CA PRO A 175 -26.49 -11.38 -7.25
C PRO A 175 -27.36 -12.59 -7.63
N GLY A 176 -26.79 -13.80 -7.51
CA GLY A 176 -27.46 -15.04 -7.87
C GLY A 176 -27.61 -15.26 -9.39
N ALA A 177 -26.83 -14.58 -10.22
CA ALA A 177 -26.78 -14.86 -11.66
C ALA A 177 -26.23 -16.26 -11.96
N VAL A 178 -25.32 -16.78 -11.15
CA VAL A 178 -24.81 -18.17 -11.28
C VAL A 178 -25.78 -19.11 -10.56
N ILE A 179 -26.53 -19.89 -11.33
CA ILE A 179 -27.53 -20.86 -10.82
C ILE A 179 -26.89 -22.23 -10.59
N ALA A 180 -25.99 -22.63 -11.50
CA ALA A 180 -25.31 -23.92 -11.52
C ALA A 180 -26.26 -25.14 -11.36
N ASP A 181 -27.44 -25.06 -11.99
CA ASP A 181 -28.43 -26.14 -11.96
C ASP A 181 -28.03 -27.27 -12.90
N ARG A 182 -27.68 -28.42 -12.32
CA ARG A 182 -27.25 -29.61 -13.07
C ARG A 182 -28.41 -30.37 -13.70
N GLU A 183 -29.63 -30.24 -13.16
CA GLU A 183 -30.78 -30.95 -13.67
C GLU A 183 -31.26 -30.33 -14.98
N SER A 184 -31.41 -29.02 -15.03
CA SER A 184 -31.78 -28.29 -16.25
C SER A 184 -30.60 -28.04 -17.20
N GLY A 185 -29.35 -28.20 -16.73
CA GLY A 185 -28.13 -27.85 -17.48
C GLY A 185 -27.88 -26.34 -17.58
N VAL A 186 -28.59 -25.53 -16.82
CA VAL A 186 -28.45 -24.05 -16.82
C VAL A 186 -27.39 -23.63 -15.81
N LEU A 187 -26.29 -23.06 -16.28
CA LEU A 187 -25.22 -22.53 -15.43
C LEU A 187 -25.54 -21.11 -14.94
N ILE A 188 -26.03 -20.25 -15.81
CA ILE A 188 -26.20 -18.81 -15.57
C ILE A 188 -27.62 -18.39 -15.99
N ASP A 189 -28.25 -17.57 -15.16
CA ASP A 189 -29.49 -16.86 -15.53
C ASP A 189 -29.16 -15.67 -16.45
N PRO A 190 -29.50 -15.73 -17.74
CA PRO A 190 -29.17 -14.66 -18.67
C PRO A 190 -29.91 -13.35 -18.38
N ALA A 191 -31.02 -13.38 -17.64
CA ALA A 191 -31.77 -12.18 -17.27
C ALA A 191 -31.03 -11.33 -16.21
N LYS A 192 -30.07 -11.94 -15.48
CA LYS A 192 -29.28 -11.29 -14.45
C LYS A 192 -27.90 -10.80 -14.93
N VAL A 193 -27.61 -10.88 -16.22
CA VAL A 193 -26.36 -10.41 -16.80
C VAL A 193 -26.66 -9.34 -17.84
N ARG A 194 -26.17 -8.12 -17.61
CA ARG A 194 -26.52 -6.96 -18.44
C ARG A 194 -25.29 -6.22 -18.94
N HIS A 195 -25.42 -5.57 -20.11
CA HIS A 195 -24.37 -4.70 -20.62
C HIS A 195 -24.19 -3.49 -19.69
N ALA A 196 -22.92 -3.16 -19.37
CA ALA A 196 -22.57 -1.95 -18.64
C ALA A 196 -22.83 -0.68 -19.46
N ASN A 197 -22.59 -0.74 -20.79
CA ASN A 197 -22.76 0.36 -21.74
C ASN A 197 -22.21 1.70 -21.21
N PHE A 198 -21.04 1.65 -20.58
CA PHE A 198 -20.41 2.85 -20.03
C PHE A 198 -19.83 3.71 -21.17
N ASP A 199 -20.21 4.98 -21.22
CA ASP A 199 -19.78 5.96 -22.22
C ASP A 199 -19.37 7.26 -21.52
N GLY A 200 -18.10 7.36 -21.16
CA GLY A 200 -17.50 8.50 -20.49
C GLY A 200 -16.69 9.41 -21.42
N THR A 201 -16.05 10.40 -20.83
CA THR A 201 -15.17 11.34 -21.53
C THR A 201 -13.86 10.66 -21.97
N TRP A 202 -13.28 9.87 -21.06
CA TRP A 202 -11.97 9.21 -21.27
C TRP A 202 -12.10 7.71 -21.54
N PHE A 203 -13.13 7.07 -20.98
CA PHE A 203 -13.26 5.61 -21.05
C PHE A 203 -14.62 5.19 -21.58
N ARG A 204 -14.61 4.13 -22.40
CA ARG A 204 -15.82 3.51 -22.94
C ARG A 204 -15.71 2.00 -22.84
N THR A 205 -16.79 1.35 -22.41
CA THR A 205 -16.85 -0.11 -22.39
C THR A 205 -18.27 -0.61 -22.50
N ARG A 206 -18.46 -1.63 -23.34
CA ARG A 206 -19.79 -2.21 -23.55
C ARG A 206 -20.17 -3.15 -22.41
N GLY A 207 -19.26 -3.98 -21.92
CA GLY A 207 -19.60 -5.11 -21.05
C GLY A 207 -20.55 -6.11 -21.74
N PRO A 208 -21.15 -7.07 -21.00
CA PRO A 208 -20.88 -7.35 -19.61
C PRO A 208 -19.45 -7.84 -19.37
N LEU A 209 -19.05 -7.90 -18.11
CA LEU A 209 -17.78 -8.52 -17.73
C LEU A 209 -17.85 -10.03 -18.03
N ASN A 210 -16.82 -10.61 -18.66
CA ASN A 210 -16.87 -12.01 -19.05
C ASN A 210 -16.25 -12.99 -18.04
N SER A 211 -15.75 -12.49 -16.90
CA SER A 211 -15.17 -13.33 -15.82
C SER A 211 -16.20 -13.79 -14.77
N GLY A 212 -17.42 -13.26 -14.80
CA GLY A 212 -18.45 -13.55 -13.79
C GLY A 212 -18.39 -12.61 -12.57
N PRO A 213 -19.25 -12.85 -11.57
CA PRO A 213 -19.38 -11.98 -10.41
C PRO A 213 -18.20 -12.14 -9.44
N CYS A 214 -17.86 -11.06 -8.73
CA CYS A 214 -16.91 -11.11 -7.64
C CYS A 214 -17.57 -11.73 -6.39
N PRO A 215 -16.92 -12.67 -5.67
CA PRO A 215 -17.46 -13.23 -4.42
C PRO A 215 -17.80 -12.17 -3.37
N GLN A 216 -16.99 -11.10 -3.28
CA GLN A 216 -17.25 -9.96 -2.37
C GLN A 216 -18.31 -8.97 -2.90
N GLY A 217 -18.97 -9.26 -4.02
CA GLY A 217 -19.80 -8.30 -4.76
C GLY A 217 -18.92 -7.28 -5.50
N GLN A 218 -18.10 -6.54 -4.78
CA GLN A 218 -17.01 -5.70 -5.34
C GLN A 218 -15.74 -5.94 -4.52
N PRO A 219 -14.58 -6.11 -5.17
CA PRO A 219 -13.29 -6.17 -4.48
C PRO A 219 -13.04 -4.94 -3.62
N VAL A 220 -12.30 -5.11 -2.51
CA VAL A 220 -11.92 -4.01 -1.62
C VAL A 220 -11.05 -3.01 -2.38
N ILE A 221 -11.33 -1.72 -2.21
CA ILE A 221 -10.54 -0.64 -2.80
C ILE A 221 -9.63 -0.04 -1.74
N ALA A 222 -8.31 -0.16 -1.95
CA ALA A 222 -7.30 0.57 -1.20
C ALA A 222 -6.82 1.80 -1.96
N GLN A 223 -6.38 2.83 -1.26
CA GLN A 223 -5.87 4.05 -1.88
C GLN A 223 -4.84 4.74 -0.97
N ALA A 224 -3.84 5.41 -1.57
CA ALA A 224 -2.73 6.07 -0.88
C ALA A 224 -2.70 7.59 -1.14
N GLY A 225 -3.85 8.25 -1.20
CA GLY A 225 -3.98 9.69 -1.51
C GLY A 225 -3.67 10.60 -0.35
N GLY A 226 -2.54 11.31 -0.41
CA GLY A 226 -2.15 12.26 0.63
C GLY A 226 -2.52 13.72 0.34
N SER A 227 -2.62 14.12 -0.94
CA SER A 227 -3.03 15.46 -1.35
C SER A 227 -4.51 15.74 -1.04
N PRO A 228 -4.96 17.02 -0.98
CA PRO A 228 -6.38 17.33 -0.79
C PRO A 228 -7.29 16.62 -1.81
N ARG A 229 -6.92 16.64 -3.10
CA ARG A 229 -7.67 15.96 -4.16
C ARG A 229 -7.61 14.44 -4.00
N GLY A 230 -6.45 13.89 -3.60
CA GLY A 230 -6.29 12.45 -3.32
C GLY A 230 -7.12 11.98 -2.12
N ARG A 231 -7.20 12.77 -1.03
CA ARG A 231 -8.07 12.45 0.10
C ARG A 231 -9.55 12.49 -0.25
N ALA A 232 -9.97 13.46 -1.08
CA ALA A 232 -11.34 13.53 -1.58
C ALA A 232 -11.70 12.31 -2.44
N PHE A 233 -10.77 11.85 -3.30
CA PHE A 233 -10.92 10.62 -4.09
C PHE A 233 -10.99 9.38 -3.20
N ALA A 234 -10.07 9.26 -2.22
CA ALA A 234 -10.07 8.15 -1.27
C ALA A 234 -11.39 8.08 -0.47
N ALA A 235 -11.83 9.22 0.08
CA ALA A 235 -13.09 9.32 0.81
C ALA A 235 -14.31 8.90 -0.02
N ARG A 236 -14.25 9.07 -1.35
CA ARG A 236 -15.32 8.67 -2.27
C ARG A 236 -15.30 7.18 -2.60
N HIS A 237 -14.12 6.60 -2.74
CA HIS A 237 -13.98 5.30 -3.38
C HIS A 237 -13.38 4.21 -2.51
N ALA A 238 -12.52 4.55 -1.53
CA ALA A 238 -11.74 3.57 -0.79
C ALA A 238 -12.51 2.92 0.36
N ASP A 239 -12.18 1.65 0.61
CA ASP A 239 -12.58 0.88 1.79
C ASP A 239 -11.43 0.85 2.82
N THR A 240 -10.18 1.09 2.37
CA THR A 240 -9.02 1.27 3.23
C THR A 240 -8.04 2.28 2.63
N ILE A 241 -7.35 3.01 3.48
CA ILE A 241 -6.41 4.07 3.08
C ILE A 241 -5.05 3.82 3.70
N VAL A 242 -4.00 3.86 2.87
CA VAL A 242 -2.60 3.98 3.29
C VAL A 242 -2.36 5.43 3.68
N ALA A 243 -2.20 5.70 4.97
CA ALA A 243 -2.16 7.05 5.49
C ALA A 243 -0.77 7.46 5.99
N HIS A 244 -0.50 8.75 5.86
CA HIS A 244 0.68 9.41 6.39
C HIS A 244 0.25 10.53 7.31
N GLY A 245 0.56 10.43 8.62
CA GLY A 245 0.30 11.47 9.59
C GLY A 245 1.48 11.54 10.56
N LYS A 246 2.18 12.67 10.66
CA LYS A 246 3.34 12.77 11.55
C LYS A 246 2.91 13.07 12.99
N GLY A 247 3.21 12.14 13.88
CA GLY A 247 2.78 12.19 15.27
C GLY A 247 1.28 11.91 15.42
N ILE A 248 0.83 11.79 16.64
CA ILE A 248 -0.57 11.48 16.96
C ILE A 248 -1.51 12.56 16.42
N ASP A 249 -1.18 13.84 16.62
CA ASP A 249 -1.99 14.95 16.09
C ASP A 249 -2.13 14.91 14.57
N GLY A 250 -1.04 14.59 13.85
CA GLY A 250 -1.07 14.47 12.39
C GLY A 250 -1.88 13.26 11.90
N MET A 251 -1.83 12.14 12.63
CA MET A 251 -2.64 10.96 12.37
C MET A 251 -4.13 11.28 12.56
N LYS A 252 -4.49 11.91 13.69
CA LYS A 252 -5.85 12.32 14.01
C LYS A 252 -6.39 13.32 12.98
N ALA A 253 -5.63 14.36 12.67
CA ALA A 253 -6.04 15.36 11.69
C ALA A 253 -6.29 14.77 10.30
N TYR A 254 -5.46 13.81 9.87
CA TYR A 254 -5.65 13.10 8.59
C TYR A 254 -6.95 12.27 8.60
N ARG A 255 -7.16 11.47 9.65
CA ARG A 255 -8.36 10.63 9.80
C ARG A 255 -9.64 11.47 9.84
N ASP A 256 -9.65 12.53 10.65
CA ASP A 256 -10.79 13.44 10.77
C ASP A 256 -11.11 14.14 9.43
N ASP A 257 -10.08 14.47 8.64
CA ASP A 257 -10.26 15.06 7.31
C ASP A 257 -10.92 14.07 6.33
N VAL A 258 -10.46 12.82 6.29
CA VAL A 258 -11.07 11.76 5.46
C VAL A 258 -12.55 11.55 5.86
N ARG A 259 -12.84 11.43 7.16
CA ARG A 259 -14.20 11.23 7.67
C ARG A 259 -15.14 12.39 7.33
N ARG A 260 -14.65 13.65 7.40
CA ARG A 260 -15.41 14.82 6.94
C ARG A 260 -15.75 14.74 5.46
N HIS A 261 -14.78 14.35 4.62
CA HIS A 261 -15.02 14.17 3.18
C HIS A 261 -16.02 13.06 2.89
N MET A 262 -15.96 11.93 3.63
CA MET A 262 -16.93 10.83 3.49
C MET A 262 -18.33 11.28 3.86
N THR A 263 -18.51 11.93 5.00
CA THR A 263 -19.81 12.46 5.45
C THR A 263 -20.37 13.47 4.44
N ALA A 264 -19.55 14.37 3.91
CA ALA A 264 -19.98 15.34 2.91
C ALA A 264 -20.44 14.68 1.59
N GLN A 265 -20.01 13.45 1.33
CA GLN A 265 -20.41 12.64 0.16
C GLN A 265 -21.52 11.62 0.47
N GLY A 266 -22.09 11.67 1.68
CA GLY A 266 -23.16 10.76 2.11
C GLY A 266 -22.69 9.32 2.39
N ARG A 267 -21.36 9.10 2.56
CA ARG A 267 -20.81 7.81 2.97
C ARG A 267 -20.70 7.72 4.50
N ASP A 268 -20.92 6.54 5.01
CA ASP A 268 -20.62 6.21 6.40
C ASP A 268 -19.10 6.34 6.64
N PRO A 269 -18.65 7.22 7.56
CA PRO A 269 -17.24 7.41 7.85
C PRO A 269 -16.55 6.18 8.44
N ASP A 270 -17.29 5.23 9.03
CA ASP A 270 -16.76 3.98 9.58
C ASP A 270 -16.55 2.89 8.52
N SER A 271 -17.11 3.08 7.32
CA SER A 271 -16.94 2.16 6.19
C SER A 271 -15.58 2.21 5.48
N CYS A 272 -14.63 3.02 5.97
CA CYS A 272 -13.28 3.11 5.43
C CYS A 272 -12.24 3.13 6.55
N LYS A 273 -11.30 2.19 6.49
CA LYS A 273 -10.25 2.03 7.51
C LYS A 273 -8.98 2.76 7.11
N VAL A 274 -8.56 3.72 7.94
CA VAL A 274 -7.36 4.55 7.72
C VAL A 274 -6.18 3.93 8.46
N LEU A 275 -5.24 3.32 7.75
CA LEU A 275 -4.10 2.63 8.33
C LEU A 275 -2.82 3.47 8.20
N PHE A 276 -2.16 3.73 9.32
CA PHE A 276 -0.98 4.58 9.38
C PHE A 276 0.31 3.79 9.25
N MET A 277 1.21 4.26 8.38
CA MET A 277 2.47 3.58 8.12
C MET A 277 3.41 3.63 9.32
N ILE A 278 3.92 2.46 9.73
CA ILE A 278 4.89 2.28 10.81
C ILE A 278 6.01 1.31 10.40
N ALA A 279 7.16 1.40 11.10
CA ALA A 279 8.25 0.44 11.01
C ALA A 279 8.88 0.25 12.40
N PRO A 280 8.31 -0.60 13.24
CA PRO A 280 8.85 -0.87 14.56
C PRO A 280 10.30 -1.33 14.53
N ILE A 281 11.07 -0.93 15.54
CA ILE A 281 12.43 -1.40 15.81
C ILE A 281 12.36 -2.14 17.14
N LEU A 282 12.43 -3.46 17.04
CA LEU A 282 12.27 -4.35 18.18
C LEU A 282 13.64 -4.80 18.73
N GLY A 283 13.68 -5.09 20.01
CA GLY A 283 14.77 -5.72 20.72
C GLY A 283 14.26 -6.57 21.88
N GLU A 284 15.04 -7.55 22.33
CA GLU A 284 14.71 -8.35 23.50
C GLU A 284 14.72 -7.50 24.79
N THR A 285 15.51 -6.41 24.78
CA THR A 285 15.53 -5.37 25.83
C THR A 285 15.42 -3.98 25.21
N GLU A 286 15.09 -2.97 26.03
CA GLU A 286 15.03 -1.57 25.59
C GLU A 286 16.38 -1.08 25.06
N GLU A 287 17.48 -1.46 25.74
CA GLU A 287 18.85 -1.12 25.35
C GLU A 287 19.18 -1.68 23.96
N LEU A 288 18.85 -2.96 23.71
CA LEU A 288 19.10 -3.61 22.43
C LEU A 288 18.27 -2.97 21.30
N ALA A 289 17.02 -2.59 21.57
CA ALA A 289 16.20 -1.86 20.62
C ALA A 289 16.81 -0.49 20.25
N GLN A 290 17.38 0.23 21.22
CA GLN A 290 18.09 1.48 20.99
C GLN A 290 19.39 1.27 20.18
N GLU A 291 20.13 0.19 20.43
CA GLU A 291 21.29 -0.18 19.62
C GLU A 291 20.89 -0.46 18.16
N HIS A 292 19.81 -1.19 17.94
CA HIS A 292 19.25 -1.44 16.60
C HIS A 292 18.87 -0.12 15.89
N LYS A 293 18.27 0.84 16.64
CA LYS A 293 17.96 2.18 16.10
C LYS A 293 19.21 2.92 15.69
N GLN A 294 20.27 2.91 16.52
CA GLN A 294 21.55 3.58 16.20
C GLN A 294 22.23 2.96 14.99
N LEU A 295 22.26 1.63 14.88
CA LEU A 295 22.79 0.92 13.72
C LEU A 295 22.02 1.26 12.44
N ARG A 296 20.71 1.35 12.52
CA ARG A 296 19.85 1.76 11.38
C ARG A 296 20.13 3.19 10.96
N ALA A 297 20.29 4.11 11.90
CA ALA A 297 20.65 5.51 11.63
C ALA A 297 22.06 5.64 10.99
N ALA A 298 23.04 4.91 11.50
CA ALA A 298 24.38 4.89 10.95
C ALA A 298 24.41 4.36 9.51
N ARG A 299 23.70 3.28 9.20
CA ARG A 299 23.54 2.77 7.83
C ARG A 299 22.86 3.80 6.92
N ALA A 300 21.82 4.47 7.42
CA ALA A 300 21.12 5.52 6.67
C ALA A 300 22.05 6.69 6.33
N ALA A 301 22.88 7.14 7.27
CA ALA A 301 23.87 8.20 7.06
C ALA A 301 24.95 7.80 6.04
N ALA A 302 25.36 6.54 6.02
CA ALA A 302 26.30 6.02 5.04
C ALA A 302 25.72 5.90 3.61
N GLN A 303 24.40 5.90 3.46
CA GLN A 303 23.68 5.66 2.20
C GLN A 303 22.91 6.91 1.72
N ILE A 304 23.43 8.12 1.97
CA ILE A 304 22.69 9.36 1.63
C ILE A 304 22.38 9.46 0.13
N ALA A 305 23.31 9.12 -0.76
CA ALA A 305 23.08 9.18 -2.21
C ALA A 305 21.95 8.24 -2.64
N GLN A 306 21.92 7.00 -2.12
CA GLN A 306 20.86 6.02 -2.39
C GLN A 306 19.50 6.50 -1.86
N ARG A 307 19.47 7.12 -0.68
CA ARG A 307 18.25 7.67 -0.08
C ARG A 307 17.73 8.87 -0.87
N LEU A 308 18.62 9.75 -1.34
CA LEU A 308 18.27 10.86 -2.22
C LEU A 308 17.77 10.37 -3.58
N ALA A 309 18.38 9.33 -4.13
CA ALA A 309 17.91 8.71 -5.37
C ALA A 309 16.51 8.12 -5.20
N PHE A 310 16.26 7.38 -4.11
CA PHE A 310 14.93 6.84 -3.81
C PHE A 310 13.88 7.96 -3.60
N PHE A 311 14.21 8.97 -2.81
CA PHE A 311 13.33 10.10 -2.58
C PHE A 311 13.08 10.91 -3.85
N GLY A 312 14.14 11.18 -4.64
CA GLY A 312 14.06 11.85 -5.93
C GLY A 312 13.18 11.10 -6.93
N LYS A 313 13.25 9.75 -6.93
CA LYS A 313 12.35 8.91 -7.72
C LYS A 313 10.88 9.12 -7.33
N LEU A 314 10.57 9.19 -6.03
CA LEU A 314 9.20 9.39 -5.54
C LEU A 314 8.63 10.75 -5.93
N ILE A 315 9.42 11.80 -5.80
CA ILE A 315 8.96 13.18 -6.04
C ILE A 315 9.37 13.74 -7.41
N ASN A 316 9.99 12.93 -8.26
CA ASN A 316 10.48 13.32 -9.60
C ASN A 316 11.41 14.54 -9.57
N VAL A 317 12.45 14.49 -8.71
CA VAL A 317 13.45 15.55 -8.54
C VAL A 317 14.87 14.97 -8.60
N ASP A 318 15.76 15.61 -9.37
CA ASP A 318 17.18 15.25 -9.39
C ASP A 318 17.95 15.95 -8.25
N PHE A 319 18.39 15.16 -7.28
CA PHE A 319 19.22 15.64 -6.18
C PHE A 319 20.71 15.49 -6.40
N SER A 320 21.18 14.95 -7.52
CA SER A 320 22.59 14.65 -7.76
C SER A 320 23.50 15.88 -7.78
N GLY A 321 22.94 17.01 -8.21
CA GLY A 321 23.66 18.28 -8.27
C GLY A 321 23.45 19.21 -7.07
N PHE A 322 22.72 18.77 -6.04
CA PHE A 322 22.40 19.63 -4.89
C PHE A 322 23.55 19.66 -3.89
N ASP A 323 23.80 20.84 -3.33
CA ASP A 323 24.71 20.98 -2.19
C ASP A 323 24.06 20.35 -0.95
N LEU A 324 24.67 19.26 -0.46
CA LEU A 324 24.14 18.51 0.67
C LEU A 324 24.18 19.25 1.99
N ASP A 325 25.05 20.27 2.11
CA ASP A 325 25.27 21.03 3.34
C ASP A 325 24.47 22.36 3.34
N LYS A 326 23.75 22.63 2.23
CA LYS A 326 22.86 23.79 2.13
C LYS A 326 21.55 23.53 2.90
N PRO A 327 21.03 24.54 3.67
CA PRO A 327 19.70 24.44 4.28
C PRO A 327 18.62 24.21 3.25
N ILE A 328 17.67 23.31 3.54
CA ILE A 328 16.56 23.00 2.61
C ILE A 328 15.65 24.20 2.37
N ALA A 329 15.51 25.07 3.36
CA ALA A 329 14.75 26.31 3.22
C ALA A 329 15.28 27.22 2.08
N ASP A 330 16.58 27.12 1.75
CA ASP A 330 17.23 27.90 0.71
C ASP A 330 17.26 27.21 -0.66
N ILE A 331 16.61 26.03 -0.77
CA ILE A 331 16.56 25.23 -1.99
C ILE A 331 15.14 25.27 -2.56
N GLU A 332 14.98 25.79 -3.77
CA GLU A 332 13.71 25.73 -4.47
C GLU A 332 13.50 24.32 -5.06
N ILE A 333 12.45 23.67 -4.60
CA ILE A 333 12.07 22.33 -5.08
C ILE A 333 10.59 22.34 -5.42
N THR A 334 10.27 21.98 -6.67
CA THR A 334 8.90 21.81 -7.17
C THR A 334 8.72 20.40 -7.77
N THR A 335 7.50 19.87 -7.76
CA THR A 335 7.25 18.55 -8.31
C THR A 335 5.82 18.38 -8.83
N ASN A 336 5.65 17.56 -9.89
CA ASN A 336 4.38 16.95 -10.32
C ASN A 336 4.23 15.50 -9.77
N GLY A 337 5.19 14.99 -8.98
CA GLY A 337 5.18 13.68 -8.34
C GLY A 337 4.37 13.66 -7.04
N HIS A 338 4.89 12.98 -6.00
CA HIS A 338 4.25 12.90 -4.69
C HIS A 338 4.39 14.20 -3.89
N GLN A 339 3.46 15.14 -4.08
CA GLN A 339 3.48 16.47 -3.46
C GLN A 339 3.51 16.40 -1.92
N LEU A 340 2.71 15.53 -1.30
CA LEU A 340 2.68 15.37 0.15
C LEU A 340 4.06 15.00 0.72
N ASN A 341 4.80 14.10 0.05
CA ASN A 341 6.13 13.69 0.48
C ASN A 341 7.10 14.86 0.47
N LEU A 342 7.03 15.73 -0.55
CA LEU A 342 7.84 16.94 -0.62
C LEU A 342 7.47 17.94 0.49
N GLU A 343 6.18 18.17 0.75
CA GLU A 343 5.72 19.05 1.82
C GLU A 343 6.17 18.56 3.19
N GLN A 344 6.02 17.26 3.46
CA GLN A 344 6.48 16.65 4.71
C GLN A 344 8.00 16.74 4.87
N PHE A 345 8.73 16.53 3.79
CA PHE A 345 10.18 16.67 3.76
C PHE A 345 10.61 18.09 4.12
N LYS A 346 10.05 19.12 3.45
CA LYS A 346 10.33 20.53 3.74
C LYS A 346 9.98 20.91 5.17
N ARG A 347 8.83 20.46 5.68
CA ARG A 347 8.41 20.73 7.07
C ARG A 347 9.32 20.06 8.09
N THR A 348 9.77 18.83 7.83
CA THR A 348 10.67 18.09 8.72
C THR A 348 12.07 18.68 8.72
N ALA A 349 12.51 19.20 7.59
CA ALA A 349 13.82 19.80 7.43
C ALA A 349 13.98 21.07 8.28
N GLY A 350 13.00 21.96 8.28
CA GLY A 350 13.16 23.28 8.91
C GLY A 350 14.38 23.99 8.33
N ASN A 351 15.32 24.39 9.20
CA ASN A 351 16.57 25.04 8.82
C ASN A 351 17.76 24.07 8.67
N ARG A 352 17.52 22.76 8.73
CA ARG A 352 18.57 21.75 8.59
C ARG A 352 19.05 21.63 7.14
N SER A 353 20.28 21.18 6.99
CA SER A 353 20.83 20.84 5.67
C SER A 353 20.14 19.63 5.04
N LEU A 354 20.32 19.45 3.73
CA LEU A 354 19.82 18.30 3.00
C LEU A 354 20.41 16.99 3.58
N ARG A 355 21.71 16.98 3.93
CA ARG A 355 22.41 15.85 4.56
C ARG A 355 21.77 15.47 5.90
N GLU A 356 21.64 16.42 6.82
CA GLU A 356 21.08 16.19 8.15
C GLU A 356 19.63 15.71 8.08
N THR A 357 18.85 16.30 7.18
CA THR A 357 17.45 15.92 7.00
C THR A 357 17.33 14.51 6.43
N MET A 358 18.13 14.15 5.43
CA MET A 358 18.09 12.82 4.83
C MET A 358 18.66 11.72 5.72
N ALA A 359 19.57 12.03 6.64
CA ALA A 359 20.04 11.05 7.63
C ALA A 359 18.91 10.56 8.54
N ASP A 360 17.99 11.46 8.92
CA ASP A 360 16.86 11.16 9.79
C ASP A 360 15.54 10.88 9.04
N TYR A 361 15.43 11.38 7.80
CA TYR A 361 14.20 11.26 7.03
C TYR A 361 13.97 9.82 6.60
N ASN A 362 12.84 9.26 6.97
CA ASN A 362 12.36 8.02 6.40
C ASN A 362 11.43 8.34 5.23
N ALA A 363 11.85 7.98 4.01
CA ALA A 363 11.07 8.22 2.79
C ALA A 363 9.69 7.53 2.78
N THR A 364 9.47 6.54 3.66
CA THR A 364 8.18 5.90 3.87
C THR A 364 7.27 6.68 4.81
N SER A 365 7.68 7.88 5.26
CA SER A 365 6.86 8.80 6.07
C SER A 365 6.18 8.12 7.25
N LEU A 366 6.96 7.50 8.12
CA LEU A 366 6.42 6.81 9.30
C LEU A 366 5.66 7.78 10.20
N SER A 367 4.52 7.33 10.69
CA SER A 367 3.58 8.15 11.45
C SER A 367 4.08 8.42 12.87
N ILE A 368 4.55 7.37 13.57
CA ILE A 368 5.12 7.46 14.92
C ILE A 368 6.40 6.63 15.01
N GLU A 369 7.27 7.00 15.96
CA GLU A 369 8.45 6.21 16.30
C GLU A 369 8.07 5.12 17.31
N LEU A 370 8.41 3.87 16.97
CA LEU A 370 8.17 2.68 17.78
C LEU A 370 9.49 1.93 17.93
N VAL A 371 10.12 2.09 19.10
CA VAL A 371 11.40 1.47 19.45
C VAL A 371 11.30 0.91 20.86
N GLY A 372 11.57 -0.37 21.05
CA GLY A 372 11.50 -1.01 22.35
C GLY A 372 11.31 -2.52 22.28
N THR A 373 10.94 -3.09 23.41
CA THR A 373 10.54 -4.50 23.46
C THR A 373 9.17 -4.69 22.80
N PRO A 374 8.80 -5.92 22.38
CA PRO A 374 7.47 -6.21 21.87
C PRO A 374 6.34 -5.69 22.79
N ASP A 375 6.52 -5.80 24.10
CA ASP A 375 5.55 -5.40 25.11
C ASP A 375 5.40 -3.87 25.18
N SER A 376 6.49 -3.13 25.27
CA SER A 376 6.49 -1.67 25.33
C SER A 376 5.99 -1.04 24.01
N VAL A 377 6.36 -1.63 22.85
CA VAL A 377 5.88 -1.19 21.55
C VAL A 377 4.37 -1.45 21.41
N ALA A 378 3.87 -2.62 21.84
CA ALA A 378 2.44 -2.93 21.83
C ALA A 378 1.62 -1.95 22.71
N ALA A 379 2.11 -1.62 23.90
CA ALA A 379 1.49 -0.62 24.78
C ALA A 379 1.41 0.74 24.07
N ARG A 380 2.53 1.21 23.50
CA ARG A 380 2.58 2.48 22.78
C ARG A 380 1.68 2.54 21.56
N MET A 381 1.57 1.43 20.80
CA MET A 381 0.65 1.33 19.67
C MET A 381 -0.81 1.47 20.12
N GLY A 382 -1.18 0.83 21.24
CA GLY A 382 -2.51 0.94 21.83
C GLY A 382 -2.84 2.35 22.27
N GLU A 383 -1.97 2.99 23.08
CA GLU A 383 -2.12 4.36 23.54
C GLU A 383 -2.28 5.35 22.38
N ALA A 384 -1.41 5.26 21.38
CA ALA A 384 -1.47 6.14 20.22
C ALA A 384 -2.76 5.96 19.42
N MET A 385 -3.23 4.71 19.23
CA MET A 385 -4.45 4.45 18.47
C MET A 385 -5.71 4.88 19.22
N GLU A 386 -5.74 4.74 20.55
CA GLU A 386 -6.81 5.26 21.39
C GLU A 386 -6.93 6.79 21.28
N GLU A 387 -5.81 7.51 21.29
CA GLU A 387 -5.78 8.97 21.15
C GLU A 387 -6.16 9.44 19.73
N VAL A 388 -5.73 8.71 18.70
CA VAL A 388 -6.14 8.95 17.30
C VAL A 388 -7.62 8.65 17.10
N GLY A 389 -8.18 7.73 17.86
CA GLY A 389 -9.56 7.22 17.74
C GLY A 389 -9.73 6.34 16.52
N GLY A 390 -8.70 5.55 16.16
CA GLY A 390 -8.77 5.03 14.93
C GLY A 390 -8.37 3.70 14.51
N ASP A 391 -8.16 3.42 13.25
CA ASP A 391 -8.53 2.24 12.53
C ASP A 391 -7.36 1.23 12.49
N GLY A 392 -6.08 1.67 12.48
CA GLY A 392 -4.98 0.72 12.55
C GLY A 392 -3.65 1.15 11.95
N TYR A 393 -2.78 0.16 11.74
CA TYR A 393 -1.42 0.35 11.28
C TYR A 393 -1.08 -0.47 10.03
N LEU A 394 -0.25 0.11 9.17
CA LEU A 394 0.35 -0.53 8.01
C LEU A 394 1.86 -0.63 8.20
N PHE A 395 2.37 -1.86 8.34
CA PHE A 395 3.79 -2.12 8.51
C PHE A 395 4.54 -1.91 7.20
N SER A 396 5.55 -1.05 7.21
CA SER A 396 6.42 -0.77 6.06
C SER A 396 7.88 -0.85 6.46
N LEU A 397 8.45 -2.04 6.36
CA LEU A 397 9.82 -2.30 6.74
C LEU A 397 10.76 -2.12 5.55
N PRO A 398 11.90 -1.44 5.71
CA PRO A 398 12.86 -1.23 4.62
C PRO A 398 13.54 -2.52 4.17
N ASN A 399 13.75 -3.47 5.10
CA ASN A 399 14.30 -4.79 4.85
C ASN A 399 13.37 -5.84 5.44
N VAL A 400 13.18 -6.93 4.72
CA VAL A 400 12.35 -8.06 5.15
C VAL A 400 13.23 -9.30 5.21
N SER A 401 13.30 -9.91 6.40
CA SER A 401 13.97 -11.18 6.63
C SER A 401 13.08 -12.11 7.44
N ARG A 402 13.40 -13.41 7.46
CA ARG A 402 12.69 -14.38 8.31
C ARG A 402 12.77 -13.99 9.79
N ARG A 403 13.92 -13.45 10.23
CA ARG A 403 14.11 -12.97 11.58
C ARG A 403 13.15 -11.82 11.91
N THR A 404 13.09 -10.80 11.04
CA THR A 404 12.22 -9.65 11.25
C THR A 404 10.75 -10.04 11.30
N LEU A 405 10.35 -11.02 10.46
CA LEU A 405 8.97 -11.54 10.50
C LEU A 405 8.70 -12.30 11.81
N ALA A 406 9.63 -13.13 12.28
CA ALA A 406 9.48 -13.83 13.55
C ALA A 406 9.41 -12.86 14.75
N GLU A 407 10.21 -11.80 14.78
CA GLU A 407 10.14 -10.76 15.81
C GLU A 407 8.74 -10.10 15.87
N ILE A 408 8.07 -9.98 14.73
CA ILE A 408 6.71 -9.44 14.66
C ILE A 408 5.68 -10.52 14.98
N GLU A 409 5.73 -11.69 14.33
CA GLU A 409 4.76 -12.78 14.48
C GLU A 409 4.77 -13.38 15.89
N ASP A 410 5.96 -13.68 16.41
CA ASP A 410 6.14 -14.40 17.69
C ASP A 410 6.31 -13.43 18.88
N GLY A 411 6.62 -12.15 18.63
CA GLY A 411 6.86 -11.15 19.66
C GLY A 411 5.76 -10.08 19.72
N LEU A 412 5.74 -9.18 18.75
CA LEU A 412 4.86 -7.99 18.81
C LEU A 412 3.37 -8.34 18.71
N VAL A 413 2.98 -9.21 17.77
CA VAL A 413 1.55 -9.54 17.58
C VAL A 413 0.95 -10.24 18.81
N PRO A 414 1.59 -11.24 19.43
CA PRO A 414 1.11 -11.81 20.70
C PRO A 414 0.95 -10.75 21.80
N ALA A 415 1.90 -9.81 21.94
CA ALA A 415 1.80 -8.73 22.92
C ALA A 415 0.61 -7.79 22.67
N LEU A 416 0.27 -7.52 21.39
CA LEU A 416 -0.95 -6.80 20.99
C LEU A 416 -2.22 -7.61 21.28
N GLN A 417 -2.22 -8.91 20.98
CA GLN A 417 -3.34 -9.82 21.19
C GLN A 417 -3.65 -10.02 22.67
N ASP A 418 -2.64 -10.07 23.53
CA ASP A 418 -2.80 -10.22 24.98
C ASP A 418 -3.42 -8.97 25.62
N ARG A 419 -3.21 -7.81 25.00
CA ARG A 419 -3.87 -6.54 25.36
C ARG A 419 -5.28 -6.38 24.77
N GLY A 420 -5.72 -7.29 23.89
CA GLY A 420 -6.99 -7.21 23.19
C GLY A 420 -7.03 -6.09 22.14
N LEU A 421 -5.85 -5.67 21.62
CA LEU A 421 -5.71 -4.57 20.68
C LEU A 421 -5.88 -5.00 19.23
N VAL A 422 -5.70 -6.29 18.94
CA VAL A 422 -5.85 -6.86 17.58
C VAL A 422 -6.55 -8.22 17.66
N ARG A 423 -7.08 -8.67 16.53
CA ARG A 423 -7.77 -9.98 16.45
C ARG A 423 -6.83 -11.14 16.77
N LYS A 424 -7.40 -12.21 17.34
CA LYS A 424 -6.74 -13.51 17.57
C LYS A 424 -7.11 -14.56 16.52
N ALA A 425 -8.15 -14.31 15.74
CA ALA A 425 -8.62 -15.16 14.65
C ALA A 425 -9.46 -14.33 13.67
N TYR A 426 -9.59 -14.79 12.44
CA TYR A 426 -10.52 -14.20 11.47
C TYR A 426 -11.94 -14.68 11.75
N ALA A 427 -12.89 -13.76 11.81
CA ALA A 427 -14.32 -14.06 12.01
C ALA A 427 -15.00 -14.48 10.72
N PHE A 428 -14.51 -14.00 9.56
CA PHE A 428 -15.14 -14.17 8.25
C PHE A 428 -14.20 -14.84 7.24
N GLU A 429 -14.79 -15.30 6.13
CA GLU A 429 -14.04 -15.90 5.02
C GLU A 429 -13.54 -14.84 4.04
N GLN A 430 -14.34 -13.79 3.81
CA GLN A 430 -14.06 -12.75 2.85
C GLN A 430 -13.26 -11.61 3.48
N PHE A 431 -12.43 -10.99 2.67
CA PHE A 431 -11.57 -9.88 3.11
C PHE A 431 -12.39 -8.66 3.54
N ARG A 432 -13.41 -8.27 2.75
CA ARG A 432 -14.25 -7.12 3.07
C ARG A 432 -14.89 -7.24 4.46
N ASP A 433 -15.43 -8.41 4.78
CA ASP A 433 -16.13 -8.64 6.05
C ASP A 433 -15.16 -8.58 7.24
N ASN A 434 -13.95 -9.14 7.10
CA ASN A 434 -12.90 -9.02 8.12
C ASN A 434 -12.41 -7.56 8.27
N LEU A 435 -12.29 -6.80 7.18
CA LEU A 435 -11.86 -5.40 7.22
C LEU A 435 -12.88 -4.49 7.90
N LEU A 436 -14.17 -4.85 7.87
CA LEU A 436 -15.28 -4.08 8.45
C LEU A 436 -15.80 -4.67 9.77
N GLU A 437 -15.06 -5.62 10.38
CA GLU A 437 -15.48 -6.30 11.62
C GLU A 437 -15.55 -5.36 12.82
N PHE A 438 -14.64 -4.36 12.91
CA PHE A 438 -14.57 -3.38 13.98
C PHE A 438 -14.01 -2.05 13.51
#